data_06c76d9b3f61de999df8bb2003eda641
#
_entry.id   06c76d9b3f61de999df8bb2003eda641
#
_cell.length_a   1.000
_cell.length_b   1.000
_cell.length_c   1.000
_cell.angle_alpha   90.00
_cell.angle_beta   90.00
_cell.angle_gamma   90.00
#
_symmetry.space_group_name_H-M   'P 1'
#
loop_
_entity.id
_entity.type
_entity.pdbx_description
1 polymer ?
#
loop_
_entity_poly.entity_id
_entity_poly.type
_entity_poly.pdbx_seq_one_letter_code
_entity_poly.pdbx_strand_id
1 'polypeptide(L)'
;MPLSLARMPARSRFGIFEMGMNHAGELTALTALVRPHVAVITTIAPAHIGHFSSEAAIAQAKAEIFSGLEPGGTAIIPADNIHVELLHTVARRHAARVIRFGADRDADVRLIDAIPNAAGGTLVTAEFTTATGLARKLCFTVAQPGMHWVINSLAVMAAVAAVGGDLGAAGLALAELADLAGRGARHTIAAEQGDGSGAALLIDESYNANPASMSATIASLGATRARRRLAVLGAMKELGKGSDAYHADLAAPLIAAGVSHVIMVGAEMASLADALGKITASSLAPAIDFVHVPGAVEAAELMASGDHMPQGGDAILIKGSNSVGLSALVKALIQRTTDLEHGRRVPGDN
;
A
#
# COMPACT_ATOMS: atom_id res chain seq x y z
N MET A 1 18.04 9.52 8.47
CA MET A 1 17.60 10.91 8.67
C MET A 1 18.74 11.95 8.61
N PRO A 2 19.85 11.87 9.38
CA PRO A 2 20.94 12.87 9.32
C PRO A 2 21.50 13.09 7.92
N LEU A 3 21.72 12.01 7.16
CA LEU A 3 22.23 12.08 5.80
C LEU A 3 21.26 12.78 4.82
N SER A 4 19.95 12.57 4.97
CA SER A 4 18.94 13.23 4.14
C SER A 4 18.90 14.73 4.41
N LEU A 5 19.01 15.13 5.67
CA LEU A 5 19.11 16.55 6.06
C LEU A 5 20.39 17.19 5.54
N ALA A 6 21.54 16.51 5.69
CA ALA A 6 22.83 17.03 5.22
C ALA A 6 22.90 17.19 3.69
N ARG A 7 22.16 16.35 2.95
CA ARG A 7 22.07 16.40 1.47
C ARG A 7 21.01 17.35 0.94
N MET A 8 20.15 17.90 1.80
CA MET A 8 19.10 18.81 1.37
C MET A 8 19.73 20.12 0.85
N PRO A 9 19.45 20.54 -0.40
CA PRO A 9 20.00 21.80 -0.91
C PRO A 9 19.49 22.98 -0.11
N ALA A 10 20.38 23.94 0.21
CA ALA A 10 20.04 25.13 1.00
C ALA A 10 18.91 25.99 0.39
N ARG A 11 18.69 25.88 -0.93
CA ARG A 11 17.61 26.58 -1.67
C ARG A 11 16.27 25.85 -1.67
N SER A 12 16.17 24.67 -1.04
CA SER A 12 14.93 23.92 -0.96
C SER A 12 13.86 24.75 -0.24
N ARG A 13 12.70 24.91 -0.86
CA ARG A 13 11.54 25.56 -0.24
C ARG A 13 10.79 24.64 0.70
N PHE A 14 10.80 23.36 0.41
CA PHE A 14 10.15 22.31 1.20
C PHE A 14 11.08 21.12 1.36
N GLY A 15 11.06 20.51 2.54
CA GLY A 15 11.71 19.24 2.83
C GLY A 15 10.64 18.24 3.27
N ILE A 16 10.60 17.06 2.63
CA ILE A 16 9.66 15.98 2.99
C ILE A 16 10.50 14.81 3.47
N PHE A 17 10.24 14.36 4.70
CA PHE A 17 11.03 13.32 5.37
C PHE A 17 10.11 12.19 5.87
N GLU A 18 10.31 10.99 5.34
CA GLU A 18 9.69 9.79 5.90
C GLU A 18 10.48 9.35 7.13
N MET A 19 9.78 9.14 8.23
CA MET A 19 10.35 8.66 9.49
C MET A 19 9.68 7.34 9.86
N GLY A 20 10.49 6.28 9.95
CA GLY A 20 10.07 4.97 10.43
C GLY A 20 10.57 4.69 11.84
N MET A 21 9.95 3.72 12.51
CA MET A 21 10.35 3.25 13.84
C MET A 21 10.12 1.75 13.99
N ASN A 22 10.97 1.10 14.76
CA ASN A 22 10.78 -0.26 15.26
C ASN A 22 10.54 -0.27 16.79
N HIS A 23 10.95 0.79 17.49
CA HIS A 23 10.81 0.90 18.95
C HIS A 23 10.30 2.30 19.35
N ALA A 24 9.66 2.35 20.52
CA ALA A 24 9.29 3.63 21.14
C ALA A 24 10.54 4.48 21.43
N GLY A 25 10.42 5.81 21.27
CA GLY A 25 11.49 6.78 21.45
C GLY A 25 12.28 7.10 20.18
N GLU A 26 12.25 6.25 19.15
CA GLU A 26 13.00 6.47 17.91
C GLU A 26 12.47 7.68 17.13
N LEU A 27 11.15 7.85 17.04
CA LEU A 27 10.57 9.00 16.36
C LEU A 27 10.82 10.30 17.12
N THR A 28 10.86 10.27 18.45
CA THR A 28 11.24 11.44 19.27
C THR A 28 12.63 11.96 18.87
N ALA A 29 13.61 11.07 18.73
CA ALA A 29 14.95 11.45 18.31
C ALA A 29 15.01 11.98 16.87
N LEU A 30 14.29 11.31 15.94
CA LEU A 30 14.25 11.68 14.52
C LEU A 30 13.55 13.02 14.29
N THR A 31 12.41 13.24 14.93
CA THR A 31 11.63 14.47 14.78
C THR A 31 12.32 15.68 15.40
N ALA A 32 13.09 15.50 16.48
CA ALA A 32 13.92 16.55 17.06
C ALA A 32 15.01 17.03 16.10
N LEU A 33 15.52 16.18 15.21
CA LEU A 33 16.47 16.56 14.18
C LEU A 33 15.79 17.28 13.00
N VAL A 34 14.61 16.83 12.60
CA VAL A 34 13.87 17.38 11.44
C VAL A 34 13.19 18.69 11.78
N ARG A 35 12.63 18.83 13.01
CA ARG A 35 11.88 19.99 13.46
C ARG A 35 10.78 20.38 12.48
N PRO A 36 9.78 19.52 12.24
CA PRO A 36 8.81 19.72 11.17
C PRO A 36 7.82 20.86 11.48
N HIS A 37 7.38 21.58 10.45
CA HIS A 37 6.25 22.51 10.54
C HIS A 37 4.92 21.77 10.41
N VAL A 38 4.93 20.61 9.72
CA VAL A 38 3.78 19.74 9.54
C VAL A 38 4.21 18.31 9.77
N ALA A 39 3.53 17.61 10.67
CA ALA A 39 3.74 16.18 10.93
C ALA A 39 2.49 15.39 10.55
N VAL A 40 2.67 14.31 9.79
CA VAL A 40 1.57 13.49 9.23
C VAL A 40 1.71 12.06 9.72
N ILE A 41 0.63 11.51 10.25
CA ILE A 41 0.45 10.06 10.44
C ILE A 41 -0.58 9.59 9.43
N THR A 42 -0.17 8.72 8.50
CA THR A 42 -1.06 8.25 7.43
C THR A 42 -2.06 7.22 7.93
N THR A 43 -1.60 6.26 8.74
CA THR A 43 -2.46 5.25 9.36
C THR A 43 -1.76 4.60 10.56
N ILE A 44 -2.57 4.01 11.45
CA ILE A 44 -2.14 3.02 12.43
C ILE A 44 -2.67 1.67 11.95
N ALA A 45 -1.80 0.70 11.89
CA ALA A 45 -2.11 -0.68 11.52
C ALA A 45 -1.13 -1.62 12.24
N PRO A 46 -1.44 -2.90 12.37
CA PRO A 46 -0.56 -3.89 12.99
C PRO A 46 0.68 -4.19 12.11
N ALA A 47 1.52 -3.15 11.93
CA ALA A 47 2.85 -3.27 11.34
C ALA A 47 3.90 -3.20 12.45
N HIS A 48 4.98 -3.98 12.35
CA HIS A 48 6.03 -4.08 13.38
C HIS A 48 5.51 -4.55 14.76
N ILE A 49 4.34 -5.20 14.81
CA ILE A 49 3.69 -5.61 16.06
C ILE A 49 4.54 -6.58 16.87
N GLY A 50 5.52 -7.24 16.26
CA GLY A 50 6.49 -8.06 16.95
C GLY A 50 7.38 -7.30 17.96
N HIS A 51 7.50 -5.98 17.78
CA HIS A 51 8.28 -5.09 18.64
C HIS A 51 7.42 -4.29 19.64
N PHE A 52 6.08 -4.40 19.54
CA PHE A 52 5.14 -3.67 20.38
C PHE A 52 4.17 -4.60 21.11
N SER A 53 3.72 -4.21 22.28
CA SER A 53 2.78 -4.99 23.08
C SER A 53 1.33 -4.94 22.55
N SER A 54 0.98 -3.92 21.77
CA SER A 54 -0.35 -3.71 21.21
C SER A 54 -0.34 -2.69 20.08
N GLU A 55 -1.43 -2.62 19.30
CA GLU A 55 -1.62 -1.58 18.29
C GLU A 55 -1.71 -0.17 18.91
N ALA A 56 -2.26 -0.05 20.11
CA ALA A 56 -2.25 1.21 20.85
C ALA A 56 -0.82 1.66 21.20
N ALA A 57 0.10 0.73 21.49
CA ALA A 57 1.51 1.06 21.70
C ALA A 57 2.18 1.54 20.39
N ILE A 58 1.80 0.98 19.23
CA ILE A 58 2.23 1.47 17.92
C ILE A 58 1.71 2.90 17.69
N ALA A 59 0.43 3.15 17.99
CA ALA A 59 -0.17 4.48 17.88
C ALA A 59 0.56 5.51 18.75
N GLN A 60 0.88 5.14 20.00
CA GLN A 60 1.64 5.99 20.92
C GLN A 60 3.05 6.29 20.39
N ALA A 61 3.76 5.27 19.90
CA ALA A 61 5.10 5.45 19.32
C ALA A 61 5.07 6.31 18.04
N LYS A 62 4.09 6.11 17.15
CA LYS A 62 3.93 6.97 15.97
C LYS A 62 3.58 8.42 16.34
N ALA A 63 2.79 8.63 17.41
CA ALA A 63 2.44 9.96 17.89
C ALA A 63 3.65 10.77 18.42
N GLU A 64 4.78 10.12 18.72
CA GLU A 64 6.03 10.80 19.09
C GLU A 64 6.49 11.80 18.02
N ILE A 65 6.10 11.60 16.75
CA ILE A 65 6.45 12.50 15.65
C ILE A 65 6.00 13.96 15.93
N PHE A 66 4.95 14.14 16.72
CA PHE A 66 4.44 15.45 17.06
C PHE A 66 5.31 16.21 18.05
N SER A 67 6.16 15.53 18.83
CA SER A 67 7.00 16.14 19.86
C SER A 67 8.05 17.10 19.29
N GLY A 68 8.44 16.93 18.02
CA GLY A 68 9.39 17.81 17.35
C GLY A 68 8.77 18.93 16.51
N LEU A 69 7.44 19.09 16.55
CA LEU A 69 6.78 20.17 15.82
C LEU A 69 7.29 21.55 16.25
N GLU A 70 7.58 22.39 15.25
CA GLU A 70 7.90 23.80 15.50
C GLU A 70 6.72 24.56 16.12
N PRO A 71 6.95 25.63 16.89
CA PRO A 71 5.88 26.51 17.38
C PRO A 71 4.97 26.98 16.23
N GLY A 72 3.67 26.81 16.39
CA GLY A 72 2.69 27.08 15.31
C GLY A 72 2.48 25.91 14.35
N GLY A 73 3.16 24.78 14.53
CA GLY A 73 3.09 23.62 13.67
C GLY A 73 1.74 22.91 13.65
N THR A 74 1.53 22.11 12.61
CA THR A 74 0.28 21.39 12.34
C THR A 74 0.50 19.90 12.40
N ALA A 75 -0.37 19.19 13.13
CA ALA A 75 -0.48 17.72 13.12
C ALA A 75 -1.61 17.30 12.17
N ILE A 76 -1.38 16.26 11.35
CA ILE A 76 -2.36 15.69 10.45
C ILE A 76 -2.52 14.23 10.80
N ILE A 77 -3.77 13.81 11.12
CA ILE A 77 -4.09 12.48 11.65
C ILE A 77 -5.26 11.84 10.90
N PRO A 78 -5.29 10.49 10.76
CA PRO A 78 -6.41 9.78 10.15
C PRO A 78 -7.65 9.83 11.07
N ALA A 79 -8.81 10.24 10.52
CA ALA A 79 -10.08 10.31 11.23
C ALA A 79 -10.73 8.92 11.39
N ASP A 80 -10.55 8.04 10.40
CA ASP A 80 -11.21 6.72 10.32
C ASP A 80 -10.51 5.66 11.18
N ASN A 81 -9.46 6.02 11.91
CA ASN A 81 -8.67 5.07 12.68
C ASN A 81 -9.20 4.93 14.11
N ILE A 82 -9.25 3.71 14.65
CA ILE A 82 -9.73 3.43 16.01
C ILE A 82 -8.90 4.13 17.11
N HIS A 83 -7.68 4.56 16.78
CA HIS A 83 -6.79 5.30 17.70
C HIS A 83 -6.84 6.82 17.50
N VAL A 84 -7.82 7.35 16.76
CA VAL A 84 -7.93 8.80 16.45
C VAL A 84 -7.93 9.67 17.71
N GLU A 85 -8.62 9.28 18.77
CA GLU A 85 -8.68 10.05 20.02
C GLU A 85 -7.34 10.08 20.77
N LEU A 86 -6.59 8.96 20.73
CA LEU A 86 -5.23 8.91 21.26
C LEU A 86 -4.33 9.86 20.48
N LEU A 87 -4.34 9.75 19.16
CA LEU A 87 -3.52 10.60 18.27
C LEU A 87 -3.87 12.07 18.45
N HIS A 88 -5.17 12.40 18.50
CA HIS A 88 -5.65 13.76 18.72
C HIS A 88 -5.20 14.32 20.07
N THR A 89 -5.31 13.54 21.14
CA THR A 89 -4.90 13.94 22.50
C THR A 89 -3.40 14.23 22.57
N VAL A 90 -2.56 13.39 21.94
CA VAL A 90 -1.11 13.60 21.91
C VAL A 90 -0.77 14.81 21.01
N ALA A 91 -1.36 14.90 19.82
CA ALA A 91 -1.13 15.99 18.87
C ALA A 91 -1.42 17.36 19.50
N ARG A 92 -2.54 17.49 20.23
CA ARG A 92 -2.93 18.75 20.90
C ARG A 92 -1.94 19.29 21.93
N ARG A 93 -1.00 18.48 22.41
CA ARG A 93 0.04 18.91 23.35
C ARG A 93 1.21 19.60 22.66
N HIS A 94 1.36 19.37 21.35
CA HIS A 94 2.54 19.80 20.58
C HIS A 94 2.20 20.68 19.38
N ALA A 95 1.01 20.50 18.78
CA ALA A 95 0.58 21.21 17.59
C ALA A 95 -0.34 22.39 17.93
N ALA A 96 -0.17 23.50 17.23
CA ALA A 96 -1.08 24.64 17.28
C ALA A 96 -2.40 24.31 16.55
N ARG A 97 -2.35 23.42 15.57
CA ARG A 97 -3.50 22.95 14.79
C ARG A 97 -3.45 21.43 14.60
N VAL A 98 -4.59 20.78 14.74
CA VAL A 98 -4.77 19.37 14.37
C VAL A 98 -5.77 19.32 13.23
N ILE A 99 -5.42 18.63 12.14
CA ILE A 99 -6.28 18.39 10.98
C ILE A 99 -6.55 16.89 10.91
N ARG A 100 -7.81 16.51 10.86
CA ARG A 100 -8.26 15.14 10.67
C ARG A 100 -8.61 14.93 9.20
N PHE A 101 -8.17 13.82 8.61
CA PHE A 101 -8.51 13.47 7.24
C PHE A 101 -9.10 12.05 7.16
N GLY A 102 -10.00 11.82 6.22
CA GLY A 102 -10.64 10.52 6.03
C GLY A 102 -12.04 10.60 5.47
N ALA A 103 -12.79 9.50 5.58
CA ALA A 103 -14.19 9.42 5.20
C ALA A 103 -15.15 9.74 6.36
N ASP A 104 -14.65 9.75 7.59
CA ASP A 104 -15.44 10.06 8.77
C ASP A 104 -16.07 11.48 8.67
N ARG A 105 -17.31 11.61 9.15
CA ARG A 105 -18.07 12.86 9.10
C ARG A 105 -17.38 14.02 9.84
N ASP A 106 -16.57 13.69 10.84
CA ASP A 106 -15.87 14.66 11.68
C ASP A 106 -14.46 15.00 11.15
N ALA A 107 -14.11 14.51 9.95
CA ALA A 107 -12.85 14.85 9.29
C ALA A 107 -12.86 16.29 8.76
N ASP A 108 -11.76 17.03 8.99
CA ASP A 108 -11.57 18.38 8.45
C ASP A 108 -11.28 18.36 6.93
N VAL A 109 -10.61 17.30 6.46
CA VAL A 109 -10.43 16.99 5.05
C VAL A 109 -11.16 15.69 4.78
N ARG A 110 -12.40 15.80 4.34
CA ARG A 110 -13.36 14.70 4.26
C ARG A 110 -13.53 14.19 2.85
N LEU A 111 -13.44 12.87 2.66
CA LEU A 111 -13.87 12.22 1.44
C LEU A 111 -15.38 12.33 1.28
N ILE A 112 -15.83 12.87 0.17
CA ILE A 112 -17.26 12.94 -0.19
C ILE A 112 -17.59 11.85 -1.20
N ASP A 113 -16.72 11.66 -2.21
CA ASP A 113 -16.93 10.67 -3.26
C ASP A 113 -15.61 10.23 -3.89
N ALA A 114 -15.58 9.00 -4.41
CA ALA A 114 -14.43 8.41 -5.08
C ALA A 114 -14.91 7.54 -6.25
N ILE A 115 -14.78 8.04 -7.47
CA ILE A 115 -15.29 7.38 -8.68
C ILE A 115 -14.09 6.85 -9.49
N PRO A 116 -13.93 5.51 -9.59
CA PRO A 116 -12.91 4.94 -10.48
C PRO A 116 -13.14 5.38 -11.93
N ASN A 117 -12.07 5.76 -12.62
CA ASN A 117 -12.15 6.10 -14.04
C ASN A 117 -11.64 4.94 -14.92
N ALA A 118 -12.04 4.96 -16.20
CA ALA A 118 -11.68 3.91 -17.15
C ALA A 118 -10.17 3.83 -17.45
N ALA A 119 -9.41 4.90 -17.19
CA ALA A 119 -7.96 4.96 -17.39
C ALA A 119 -7.17 4.38 -16.21
N GLY A 120 -7.85 3.94 -15.14
CA GLY A 120 -7.23 3.26 -14.00
C GLY A 120 -7.03 4.11 -12.75
N GLY A 121 -7.27 5.42 -12.81
CA GLY A 121 -7.23 6.31 -11.65
C GLY A 121 -8.59 6.46 -10.96
N THR A 122 -8.67 7.37 -9.99
CA THR A 122 -9.88 7.66 -9.23
C THR A 122 -10.14 9.17 -9.20
N LEU A 123 -11.33 9.60 -9.61
CA LEU A 123 -11.79 10.98 -9.40
C LEU A 123 -12.27 11.10 -7.96
N VAL A 124 -11.64 11.97 -7.21
CA VAL A 124 -11.90 12.20 -5.79
C VAL A 124 -12.60 13.54 -5.61
N THR A 125 -13.69 13.54 -4.87
CA THR A 125 -14.34 14.76 -4.36
C THR A 125 -14.09 14.81 -2.85
N ALA A 126 -13.41 15.86 -2.38
CA ALA A 126 -13.12 16.08 -0.98
C ALA A 126 -13.65 17.44 -0.49
N GLU A 127 -14.06 17.49 0.77
CA GLU A 127 -14.49 18.71 1.46
C GLU A 127 -13.42 19.13 2.46
N PHE A 128 -13.03 20.38 2.40
CA PHE A 128 -12.05 20.99 3.29
C PHE A 128 -12.76 21.98 4.20
N THR A 129 -12.73 21.73 5.50
CA THR A 129 -13.25 22.64 6.51
C THR A 129 -12.12 23.52 7.03
N THR A 130 -12.25 24.83 6.85
CA THR A 130 -11.28 25.80 7.38
C THR A 130 -11.44 25.98 8.90
N ALA A 131 -10.43 26.58 9.54
CA ALA A 131 -10.50 26.92 10.96
C ALA A 131 -11.70 27.85 11.32
N THR A 132 -12.25 28.58 10.34
CA THR A 132 -13.43 29.44 10.49
C THR A 132 -14.75 28.69 10.23
N GLY A 133 -14.70 27.37 10.01
CA GLY A 133 -15.88 26.53 9.72
C GLY A 133 -16.38 26.63 8.28
N LEU A 134 -15.69 27.36 7.39
CA LEU A 134 -16.06 27.43 5.98
C LEU A 134 -15.66 26.13 5.27
N ALA A 135 -16.62 25.44 4.68
CA ALA A 135 -16.39 24.25 3.87
C ALA A 135 -16.18 24.63 2.39
N ARG A 136 -15.17 24.02 1.78
CA ARG A 136 -14.89 24.11 0.32
C ARG A 136 -14.74 22.72 -0.26
N LYS A 137 -15.38 22.47 -1.40
CA LYS A 137 -15.22 21.21 -2.13
C LYS A 137 -14.16 21.37 -3.21
N LEU A 138 -13.32 20.35 -3.34
CA LEU A 138 -12.34 20.21 -4.40
C LEU A 138 -12.53 18.87 -5.08
N CYS A 139 -12.39 18.85 -6.40
CA CYS A 139 -12.33 17.63 -7.20
C CYS A 139 -10.93 17.53 -7.80
N PHE A 140 -10.33 16.35 -7.68
CA PHE A 140 -9.02 16.06 -8.26
C PHE A 140 -8.91 14.57 -8.59
N THR A 141 -7.96 14.21 -9.45
CA THR A 141 -7.73 12.81 -9.82
C THR A 141 -6.52 12.27 -9.06
N VAL A 142 -6.62 11.04 -8.59
CA VAL A 142 -5.50 10.24 -8.11
C VAL A 142 -5.19 9.21 -9.18
N ALA A 143 -3.98 9.22 -9.73
CA ALA A 143 -3.58 8.32 -10.81
C ALA A 143 -3.63 6.85 -10.38
N GLN A 144 -3.21 6.57 -9.14
CA GLN A 144 -3.14 5.23 -8.60
C GLN A 144 -4.51 4.69 -8.19
N PRO A 145 -4.88 3.45 -8.56
CA PRO A 145 -6.15 2.85 -8.18
C PRO A 145 -6.11 2.33 -6.75
N GLY A 146 -7.27 2.38 -6.10
CA GLY A 146 -7.47 1.81 -4.77
C GLY A 146 -7.76 2.85 -3.69
N MET A 147 -8.64 2.50 -2.76
CA MET A 147 -9.12 3.41 -1.72
C MET A 147 -8.00 3.94 -0.81
N HIS A 148 -6.96 3.13 -0.57
CA HIS A 148 -5.82 3.57 0.24
C HIS A 148 -5.06 4.76 -0.38
N TRP A 149 -4.96 4.81 -1.73
CA TRP A 149 -4.40 5.98 -2.43
C TRP A 149 -5.31 7.20 -2.32
N VAL A 150 -6.63 6.99 -2.41
CA VAL A 150 -7.62 8.05 -2.20
C VAL A 150 -7.47 8.64 -0.81
N ILE A 151 -7.45 7.83 0.24
CA ILE A 151 -7.32 8.32 1.62
C ILE A 151 -5.95 9.00 1.84
N ASN A 152 -4.85 8.42 1.34
CA ASN A 152 -3.54 9.04 1.45
C ASN A 152 -3.47 10.39 0.70
N SER A 153 -4.18 10.54 -0.42
CA SER A 153 -4.24 11.82 -1.13
C SER A 153 -4.88 12.93 -0.30
N LEU A 154 -5.85 12.61 0.56
CA LEU A 154 -6.42 13.59 1.49
C LEU A 154 -5.38 14.10 2.50
N ALA A 155 -4.52 13.21 3.01
CA ALA A 155 -3.41 13.59 3.88
C ALA A 155 -2.41 14.50 3.15
N VAL A 156 -2.07 14.19 1.88
CA VAL A 156 -1.21 15.04 1.04
C VAL A 156 -1.84 16.41 0.85
N MET A 157 -3.10 16.47 0.47
CA MET A 157 -3.82 17.74 0.27
C MET A 157 -3.93 18.54 1.57
N ALA A 158 -4.14 17.88 2.72
CA ALA A 158 -4.11 18.52 4.03
C ALA A 158 -2.74 19.13 4.34
N ALA A 159 -1.65 18.40 4.03
CA ALA A 159 -0.27 18.87 4.24
C ALA A 159 0.04 20.07 3.33
N VAL A 160 -0.34 20.03 2.05
CA VAL A 160 -0.20 21.15 1.12
C VAL A 160 -0.95 22.38 1.62
N ALA A 161 -2.20 22.21 2.06
CA ALA A 161 -2.99 23.31 2.66
C ALA A 161 -2.32 23.89 3.92
N ALA A 162 -1.76 23.02 4.78
CA ALA A 162 -1.13 23.42 6.03
C ALA A 162 0.13 24.30 5.81
N VAL A 163 0.87 24.09 4.71
CA VAL A 163 2.04 24.92 4.34
C VAL A 163 1.69 26.07 3.40
N GLY A 164 0.40 26.35 3.16
CA GLY A 164 -0.05 27.40 2.25
C GLY A 164 0.25 27.13 0.78
N GLY A 165 0.38 25.87 0.39
CA GLY A 165 0.62 25.45 -1.00
C GLY A 165 -0.63 25.56 -1.86
N ASP A 166 -0.44 25.48 -3.18
CA ASP A 166 -1.50 25.52 -4.18
C ASP A 166 -2.17 24.12 -4.30
N LEU A 167 -3.42 24.02 -3.88
CA LEU A 167 -4.20 22.78 -3.94
C LEU A 167 -4.55 22.36 -5.38
N GLY A 168 -4.69 23.31 -6.29
CA GLY A 168 -4.91 23.01 -7.70
C GLY A 168 -3.68 22.33 -8.32
N ALA A 169 -2.50 22.88 -8.09
CA ALA A 169 -1.24 22.29 -8.52
C ALA A 169 -0.99 20.92 -7.87
N ALA A 170 -1.34 20.76 -6.59
CA ALA A 170 -1.24 19.47 -5.91
C ALA A 170 -2.18 18.43 -6.52
N GLY A 171 -3.42 18.80 -6.85
CA GLY A 171 -4.38 17.92 -7.53
C GLY A 171 -3.91 17.48 -8.92
N LEU A 172 -3.30 18.38 -9.70
CA LEU A 172 -2.69 18.03 -10.99
C LEU A 172 -1.51 17.07 -10.82
N ALA A 173 -0.63 17.31 -9.84
CA ALA A 173 0.50 16.42 -9.55
C ALA A 173 0.04 15.01 -9.11
N LEU A 174 -1.06 14.89 -8.36
CA LEU A 174 -1.64 13.59 -8.00
C LEU A 174 -2.20 12.84 -9.20
N ALA A 175 -2.71 13.54 -10.21
CA ALA A 175 -3.19 12.96 -11.46
C ALA A 175 -2.06 12.46 -12.37
N GLU A 176 -0.86 13.05 -12.24
CA GLU A 176 0.33 12.73 -13.02
C GLU A 176 1.34 11.87 -12.25
N LEU A 177 0.97 11.40 -11.05
CA LEU A 177 1.87 10.61 -10.21
C LEU A 177 2.26 9.32 -10.93
N ALA A 178 3.54 9.20 -11.26
CA ALA A 178 4.08 8.01 -11.91
C ALA A 178 3.99 6.79 -10.97
N ASP A 179 3.92 5.62 -11.57
CA ASP A 179 3.97 4.36 -10.83
C ASP A 179 5.28 4.24 -10.05
N LEU A 180 5.15 3.85 -8.78
CA LEU A 180 6.28 3.56 -7.93
C LEU A 180 6.52 2.05 -7.93
N ALA A 181 7.71 1.63 -8.36
CA ALA A 181 8.11 0.23 -8.34
C ALA A 181 7.87 -0.40 -6.96
N GLY A 182 7.19 -1.54 -6.93
CA GLY A 182 6.84 -2.23 -5.69
C GLY A 182 5.70 -1.62 -4.88
N ARG A 183 5.07 -0.54 -5.36
CA ARG A 183 3.99 0.18 -4.64
C ARG A 183 2.79 0.48 -5.55
N GLY A 184 2.26 -0.56 -6.20
CA GLY A 184 1.09 -0.47 -7.06
C GLY A 184 1.40 -0.23 -8.54
N ALA A 185 2.67 -0.29 -8.94
CA ALA A 185 3.05 -0.16 -10.34
C ALA A 185 2.36 -1.23 -11.20
N ARG A 186 1.82 -0.80 -12.34
CA ARG A 186 1.08 -1.65 -13.26
C ARG A 186 1.86 -1.83 -14.55
N HIS A 187 2.08 -3.11 -14.92
CA HIS A 187 2.81 -3.47 -16.11
C HIS A 187 1.96 -4.37 -17.00
N THR A 188 1.98 -4.13 -18.28
CA THR A 188 1.49 -5.09 -19.26
C THR A 188 2.60 -6.07 -19.55
N ILE A 189 2.37 -7.36 -19.32
CA ILE A 189 3.34 -8.42 -19.60
C ILE A 189 2.82 -9.34 -20.71
N ALA A 190 3.75 -9.89 -21.49
CA ALA A 190 3.41 -10.83 -22.55
C ALA A 190 2.85 -12.14 -21.98
N ALA A 191 1.82 -12.68 -22.65
CA ALA A 191 1.14 -13.90 -22.29
C ALA A 191 0.73 -14.65 -23.56
N GLU A 192 1.18 -15.90 -23.73
CA GLU A 192 1.03 -16.65 -24.99
C GLU A 192 -0.35 -17.30 -25.16
N GLN A 193 -1.04 -17.58 -24.05
CA GLN A 193 -2.34 -18.25 -24.01
C GLN A 193 -3.42 -17.34 -23.41
N GLY A 194 -4.66 -17.74 -23.46
CA GLY A 194 -5.74 -17.06 -22.75
C GLY A 194 -6.80 -16.49 -23.70
N ASP A 195 -7.14 -15.20 -23.57
CA ASP A 195 -8.20 -14.51 -24.31
C ASP A 195 -7.79 -14.05 -25.71
N GLY A 196 -6.59 -14.36 -26.15
CA GLY A 196 -6.04 -13.93 -27.45
C GLY A 196 -5.49 -12.50 -27.46
N SER A 197 -5.49 -11.79 -26.31
CA SER A 197 -4.89 -10.46 -26.22
C SER A 197 -3.36 -10.49 -26.28
N GLY A 198 -2.76 -11.65 -25.98
CA GLY A 198 -1.30 -11.80 -25.84
C GLY A 198 -0.72 -11.06 -24.64
N ALA A 199 -1.57 -10.58 -23.71
CA ALA A 199 -1.14 -9.71 -22.62
C ALA A 199 -1.86 -10.03 -21.30
N ALA A 200 -1.13 -9.90 -20.19
CA ALA A 200 -1.65 -9.94 -18.83
C ALA A 200 -1.28 -8.67 -18.06
N LEU A 201 -2.08 -8.30 -17.07
CA LEU A 201 -1.78 -7.20 -16.18
C LEU A 201 -1.00 -7.69 -14.95
N LEU A 202 0.20 -7.17 -14.73
CA LEU A 202 0.99 -7.37 -13.53
C LEU A 202 0.84 -6.15 -12.61
N ILE A 203 0.50 -6.38 -11.34
CA ILE A 203 0.40 -5.38 -10.28
C ILE A 203 1.55 -5.62 -9.31
N ASP A 204 2.53 -4.72 -9.30
CA ASP A 204 3.73 -4.81 -8.48
C ASP A 204 3.54 -4.11 -7.13
N GLU A 205 3.36 -4.90 -6.08
CA GLU A 205 3.26 -4.49 -4.67
C GLU A 205 4.40 -5.15 -3.83
N SER A 206 5.53 -5.46 -4.47
CA SER A 206 6.60 -6.29 -3.91
C SER A 206 7.51 -5.58 -2.90
N TYR A 207 7.28 -4.29 -2.62
CA TYR A 207 8.17 -3.52 -1.73
C TYR A 207 7.95 -3.82 -0.25
N ASN A 208 6.70 -3.98 0.19
CA ASN A 208 6.39 -4.24 1.60
C ASN A 208 5.03 -4.94 1.77
N ALA A 209 4.86 -5.61 2.92
CA ALA A 209 3.62 -6.28 3.26
C ALA A 209 3.33 -6.17 4.76
N ASN A 210 2.08 -5.85 5.08
CA ASN A 210 1.47 -5.96 6.40
C ASN A 210 0.00 -6.37 6.24
N PRO A 211 -0.70 -6.83 7.28
CA PRO A 211 -2.06 -7.36 7.14
C PRO A 211 -3.04 -6.40 6.46
N ALA A 212 -3.02 -5.11 6.82
CA ALA A 212 -3.91 -4.11 6.24
C ALA A 212 -3.62 -3.88 4.75
N SER A 213 -2.33 -3.73 4.38
CA SER A 213 -1.94 -3.53 2.98
C SER A 213 -2.18 -4.76 2.12
N MET A 214 -2.00 -5.98 2.66
CA MET A 214 -2.34 -7.24 1.96
C MET A 214 -3.83 -7.28 1.63
N SER A 215 -4.69 -7.06 2.62
CA SER A 215 -6.15 -7.06 2.42
C SER A 215 -6.59 -5.99 1.42
N ALA A 216 -6.05 -4.77 1.51
CA ALA A 216 -6.38 -3.67 0.60
C ALA A 216 -6.00 -3.97 -0.85
N THR A 217 -4.81 -4.55 -1.09
CA THR A 217 -4.35 -4.85 -2.45
C THR A 217 -5.04 -6.08 -3.04
N ILE A 218 -5.38 -7.09 -2.22
CA ILE A 218 -6.22 -8.23 -2.64
C ILE A 218 -7.61 -7.72 -3.06
N ALA A 219 -8.23 -6.82 -2.28
CA ALA A 219 -9.51 -6.21 -2.65
C ALA A 219 -9.41 -5.41 -3.97
N SER A 220 -8.32 -4.67 -4.18
CA SER A 220 -8.03 -3.96 -5.44
C SER A 220 -7.88 -4.91 -6.62
N LEU A 221 -7.23 -6.07 -6.43
CA LEU A 221 -7.18 -7.13 -7.44
C LEU A 221 -8.59 -7.64 -7.78
N GLY A 222 -9.44 -7.86 -6.76
CA GLY A 222 -10.84 -8.27 -6.93
C GLY A 222 -11.67 -7.30 -7.77
N ALA A 223 -11.44 -5.99 -7.59
CA ALA A 223 -12.10 -4.95 -8.38
C ALA A 223 -11.53 -4.79 -9.80
N THR A 224 -10.38 -5.39 -10.10
CA THR A 224 -9.76 -5.33 -11.42
C THR A 224 -10.48 -6.25 -12.39
N ARG A 225 -10.86 -5.74 -13.57
CA ARG A 225 -11.45 -6.56 -14.64
C ARG A 225 -10.40 -7.52 -15.20
N ALA A 226 -10.63 -8.81 -15.06
CA ALA A 226 -9.72 -9.85 -15.51
C ALA A 226 -10.46 -11.15 -15.80
N ARG A 227 -9.88 -12.01 -16.64
CA ARG A 227 -10.35 -13.38 -16.90
C ARG A 227 -10.03 -14.28 -15.70
N ARG A 228 -8.78 -14.27 -15.24
CA ARG A 228 -8.33 -14.95 -14.02
C ARG A 228 -7.64 -13.92 -13.11
N ARG A 229 -7.71 -14.15 -11.81
CA ARG A 229 -6.95 -13.37 -10.82
C ARG A 229 -5.97 -14.28 -10.13
N LEU A 230 -4.69 -13.97 -10.28
CA LEU A 230 -3.60 -14.69 -9.66
C LEU A 230 -2.98 -13.82 -8.57
N ALA A 231 -2.55 -14.44 -7.48
CA ALA A 231 -1.85 -13.75 -6.39
C ALA A 231 -0.56 -14.50 -6.04
N VAL A 232 0.58 -13.83 -6.14
CA VAL A 232 1.86 -14.30 -5.60
C VAL A 232 2.10 -13.54 -4.30
N LEU A 233 1.88 -14.21 -3.18
CA LEU A 233 1.89 -13.61 -1.86
C LEU A 233 3.10 -14.09 -1.06
N GLY A 234 4.00 -13.17 -0.73
CA GLY A 234 5.13 -13.42 0.13
C GLY A 234 4.80 -13.18 1.61
N ALA A 235 5.55 -13.83 2.47
CA ALA A 235 5.42 -13.69 3.91
C ALA A 235 5.45 -12.23 4.37
N MET A 236 4.60 -11.90 5.33
CA MET A 236 4.65 -10.66 6.08
C MET A 236 5.62 -10.83 7.25
N LYS A 237 6.60 -9.95 7.35
CA LYS A 237 7.61 -10.00 8.42
C LYS A 237 7.22 -9.10 9.60
N GLU A 238 7.87 -9.31 10.74
CA GLU A 238 7.75 -8.49 11.96
C GLU A 238 6.36 -8.52 12.63
N LEU A 239 5.58 -9.58 12.40
CA LEU A 239 4.25 -9.76 12.99
C LEU A 239 4.26 -10.41 14.38
N GLY A 240 5.42 -10.86 14.86
CA GLY A 240 5.55 -11.47 16.18
C GLY A 240 4.70 -12.74 16.34
N LYS A 241 4.17 -12.96 17.55
CA LYS A 241 3.39 -14.17 17.89
C LYS A 241 2.06 -14.31 17.12
N GLY A 242 1.55 -13.24 16.54
CA GLY A 242 0.33 -13.24 15.74
C GLY A 242 0.53 -13.62 14.27
N SER A 243 1.76 -13.90 13.85
CA SER A 243 2.10 -14.14 12.43
C SER A 243 1.19 -15.16 11.76
N ASP A 244 0.99 -16.33 12.37
CA ASP A 244 0.19 -17.41 11.79
C ASP A 244 -1.27 -16.99 11.57
N ALA A 245 -1.87 -16.29 12.55
CA ALA A 245 -3.24 -15.81 12.43
C ALA A 245 -3.37 -14.77 11.31
N TYR A 246 -2.47 -13.80 11.24
CA TYR A 246 -2.50 -12.78 10.20
C TYR A 246 -2.32 -13.34 8.78
N HIS A 247 -1.51 -14.40 8.62
CA HIS A 247 -1.38 -15.06 7.33
C HIS A 247 -2.62 -15.88 6.99
N ALA A 248 -3.17 -16.65 7.95
CA ALA A 248 -4.39 -17.43 7.76
C ALA A 248 -5.61 -16.55 7.41
N ASP A 249 -5.70 -15.36 8.01
CA ASP A 249 -6.78 -14.39 7.78
C ASP A 249 -6.84 -13.85 6.33
N LEU A 250 -5.79 -14.03 5.53
CA LEU A 250 -5.79 -13.67 4.11
C LEU A 250 -6.69 -14.58 3.25
N ALA A 251 -7.10 -15.75 3.75
CA ALA A 251 -7.95 -16.66 3.00
C ALA A 251 -9.31 -16.05 2.63
N ALA A 252 -9.98 -15.37 3.58
CA ALA A 252 -11.27 -14.73 3.32
C ALA A 252 -11.20 -13.60 2.28
N PRO A 253 -10.25 -12.63 2.35
CA PRO A 253 -10.02 -11.65 1.29
C PRO A 253 -9.76 -12.26 -0.10
N LEU A 254 -8.98 -13.33 -0.20
CA LEU A 254 -8.69 -14.00 -1.47
C LEU A 254 -9.96 -14.58 -2.11
N ILE A 255 -10.80 -15.24 -1.32
CA ILE A 255 -12.08 -15.78 -1.76
C ILE A 255 -13.01 -14.65 -2.22
N ALA A 256 -13.15 -13.60 -1.40
CA ALA A 256 -14.00 -12.46 -1.71
C ALA A 256 -13.56 -11.71 -2.99
N ALA A 257 -12.25 -11.69 -3.26
CA ALA A 257 -11.68 -11.10 -4.47
C ALA A 257 -11.82 -11.99 -5.72
N GLY A 258 -12.30 -13.23 -5.58
CA GLY A 258 -12.41 -14.20 -6.68
C GLY A 258 -11.05 -14.58 -7.25
N VAL A 259 -10.02 -14.67 -6.40
CA VAL A 259 -8.70 -15.16 -6.80
C VAL A 259 -8.81 -16.63 -7.12
N SER A 260 -8.31 -17.05 -8.28
CA SER A 260 -8.36 -18.43 -8.75
C SER A 260 -7.07 -19.21 -8.49
N HIS A 261 -5.94 -18.53 -8.44
CA HIS A 261 -4.62 -19.16 -8.26
C HIS A 261 -3.79 -18.36 -7.26
N VAL A 262 -3.16 -19.05 -6.30
CA VAL A 262 -2.32 -18.44 -5.28
C VAL A 262 -0.98 -19.15 -5.19
N ILE A 263 0.12 -18.41 -5.37
CA ILE A 263 1.47 -18.86 -5.04
C ILE A 263 1.86 -18.21 -3.71
N MET A 264 2.08 -19.02 -2.69
CA MET A 264 2.49 -18.57 -1.36
C MET A 264 4.00 -18.76 -1.20
N VAL A 265 4.71 -17.70 -0.79
CA VAL A 265 6.18 -17.67 -0.77
C VAL A 265 6.70 -17.38 0.64
N GLY A 266 7.48 -18.32 1.18
CA GLY A 266 8.08 -18.23 2.52
C GLY A 266 7.37 -19.07 3.58
N ALA A 267 8.14 -19.50 4.57
CA ALA A 267 7.66 -20.49 5.57
C ALA A 267 6.43 -20.03 6.36
N GLU A 268 6.32 -18.74 6.67
CA GLU A 268 5.20 -18.17 7.44
C GLU A 268 3.85 -18.26 6.70
N MET A 269 3.89 -18.48 5.37
CA MET A 269 2.67 -18.65 4.55
C MET A 269 2.01 -20.03 4.72
N ALA A 270 2.61 -20.96 5.45
CA ALA A 270 2.05 -22.28 5.72
C ALA A 270 0.65 -22.20 6.38
N SER A 271 0.43 -21.26 7.26
CA SER A 271 -0.87 -21.05 7.92
C SER A 271 -1.98 -20.60 6.96
N LEU A 272 -1.64 -19.84 5.90
CA LEU A 272 -2.58 -19.54 4.81
C LEU A 272 -2.87 -20.78 3.97
N ALA A 273 -1.86 -21.61 3.67
CA ALA A 273 -2.04 -22.84 2.92
C ALA A 273 -3.00 -23.81 3.69
N ASP A 274 -2.81 -23.94 5.00
CA ASP A 274 -3.69 -24.74 5.87
C ASP A 274 -5.12 -24.18 5.88
N ALA A 275 -5.30 -22.86 5.94
CA ALA A 275 -6.59 -22.21 5.94
C ALA A 275 -7.33 -22.44 4.61
N LEU A 276 -6.66 -22.24 3.48
CA LEU A 276 -7.23 -22.51 2.15
C LEU A 276 -7.55 -23.99 1.96
N GLY A 277 -6.69 -24.91 2.42
CA GLY A 277 -6.93 -26.35 2.36
C GLY A 277 -8.20 -26.78 3.10
N LYS A 278 -8.43 -26.25 4.31
CA LYS A 278 -9.65 -26.50 5.10
C LYS A 278 -10.91 -25.98 4.39
N ILE A 279 -10.84 -24.81 3.79
CA ILE A 279 -11.98 -24.21 3.08
C ILE A 279 -12.29 -25.01 1.82
N THR A 280 -11.29 -25.41 1.03
CA THR A 280 -11.45 -26.21 -0.19
C THR A 280 -12.06 -27.58 0.14
N ALA A 281 -11.60 -28.21 1.23
CA ALA A 281 -12.14 -29.51 1.68
C ALA A 281 -13.61 -29.42 2.13
N SER A 282 -14.10 -28.25 2.57
CA SER A 282 -15.49 -28.06 3.02
C SER A 282 -16.49 -27.88 1.88
N SER A 283 -16.05 -27.72 0.62
CA SER A 283 -16.88 -27.46 -0.57
C SER A 283 -17.83 -26.25 -0.45
N LEU A 284 -17.59 -25.35 0.50
CA LEU A 284 -18.43 -24.18 0.77
C LEU A 284 -18.02 -22.91 0.00
N ALA A 285 -16.87 -22.93 -0.65
CA ALA A 285 -16.34 -21.80 -1.43
C ALA A 285 -15.82 -22.27 -2.80
N PRO A 286 -15.70 -21.37 -3.79
CA PRO A 286 -15.01 -21.67 -5.04
C PRO A 286 -13.63 -22.23 -4.77
N ALA A 287 -13.24 -23.28 -5.49
CA ALA A 287 -11.91 -23.86 -5.37
C ALA A 287 -10.85 -22.82 -5.80
N ILE A 288 -9.90 -22.56 -4.91
CA ILE A 288 -8.70 -21.81 -5.22
C ILE A 288 -7.59 -22.83 -5.45
N ASP A 289 -6.95 -22.80 -6.59
CA ASP A 289 -5.72 -23.54 -6.83
C ASP A 289 -4.56 -22.83 -6.12
N PHE A 290 -3.81 -23.54 -5.28
CA PHE A 290 -2.74 -22.92 -4.52
C PHE A 290 -1.53 -23.80 -4.34
N VAL A 291 -0.37 -23.19 -4.31
CA VAL A 291 0.93 -23.82 -4.04
C VAL A 291 1.72 -23.03 -3.04
N HIS A 292 2.44 -23.71 -2.17
CA HIS A 292 3.32 -23.10 -1.18
C HIS A 292 4.78 -23.46 -1.51
N VAL A 293 5.62 -22.44 -1.66
CA VAL A 293 7.03 -22.56 -2.04
C VAL A 293 7.94 -21.84 -1.04
N PRO A 294 9.20 -22.31 -0.89
CA PRO A 294 10.11 -21.74 0.09
C PRO A 294 10.60 -20.34 -0.26
N GLY A 295 10.71 -19.99 -1.55
CA GLY A 295 11.33 -18.74 -1.97
C GLY A 295 10.84 -18.19 -3.31
N ALA A 296 11.34 -17.00 -3.65
CA ALA A 296 10.97 -16.29 -4.88
C ALA A 296 11.47 -16.98 -6.15
N VAL A 297 12.50 -17.82 -6.06
CA VAL A 297 13.06 -18.58 -7.20
C VAL A 297 12.06 -19.63 -7.65
N GLU A 298 11.55 -20.44 -6.72
CA GLU A 298 10.57 -21.48 -7.01
C GLU A 298 9.22 -20.86 -7.48
N ALA A 299 8.86 -19.69 -6.95
CA ALA A 299 7.72 -18.96 -7.47
C ALA A 299 7.91 -18.51 -8.92
N ALA A 300 9.13 -18.11 -9.29
CA ALA A 300 9.46 -17.73 -10.67
C ALA A 300 9.40 -18.93 -11.63
N GLU A 301 9.82 -20.11 -11.20
CA GLU A 301 9.73 -21.36 -11.97
C GLU A 301 8.27 -21.73 -12.25
N LEU A 302 7.39 -21.63 -11.24
CA LEU A 302 5.95 -21.86 -11.40
C LEU A 302 5.29 -20.85 -12.36
N MET A 303 5.72 -19.59 -12.32
CA MET A 303 5.23 -18.54 -13.22
C MET A 303 5.81 -18.65 -14.64
N ALA A 304 6.83 -19.46 -14.83
CA ALA A 304 7.45 -19.69 -16.15
C ALA A 304 6.76 -20.81 -16.95
N SER A 305 6.05 -21.73 -16.28
CA SER A 305 5.42 -22.91 -16.93
C SER A 305 4.22 -23.43 -16.14
N GLY A 306 3.35 -24.18 -16.79
CA GLY A 306 2.19 -24.83 -16.17
C GLY A 306 1.00 -23.90 -15.91
N ASP A 307 0.13 -24.29 -14.97
CA ASP A 307 -1.18 -23.65 -14.73
C ASP A 307 -1.05 -22.25 -14.11
N HIS A 308 0.09 -21.94 -13.47
CA HIS A 308 0.37 -20.65 -12.85
C HIS A 308 1.03 -19.65 -13.81
N MET A 309 1.35 -20.09 -15.04
CA MET A 309 1.90 -19.18 -16.05
C MET A 309 0.88 -18.09 -16.43
N PRO A 310 1.33 -16.83 -16.62
CA PRO A 310 0.48 -15.73 -17.09
C PRO A 310 -0.21 -16.06 -18.40
N GLN A 311 -1.51 -15.82 -18.48
CA GLN A 311 -2.33 -15.97 -19.68
C GLN A 311 -2.95 -14.64 -20.09
N GLY A 312 -3.28 -14.48 -21.36
CA GLY A 312 -3.97 -13.29 -21.85
C GLY A 312 -5.26 -13.04 -21.10
N GLY A 313 -5.45 -11.79 -20.66
CA GLY A 313 -6.58 -11.38 -19.85
C GLY A 313 -6.46 -11.62 -18.34
N ASP A 314 -5.32 -12.13 -17.85
CA ASP A 314 -5.07 -12.27 -16.41
C ASP A 314 -4.78 -10.93 -15.73
N ALA A 315 -5.09 -10.86 -14.43
CA ALA A 315 -4.54 -9.87 -13.50
C ALA A 315 -3.75 -10.60 -12.41
N ILE A 316 -2.51 -10.19 -12.21
CA ILE A 316 -1.53 -10.84 -11.34
C ILE A 316 -1.05 -9.84 -10.30
N LEU A 317 -1.31 -10.13 -9.03
CA LEU A 317 -0.79 -9.37 -7.90
C LEU A 317 0.48 -10.04 -7.37
N ILE A 318 1.59 -9.29 -7.24
CA ILE A 318 2.80 -9.76 -6.56
C ILE A 318 3.04 -8.89 -5.35
N LYS A 319 2.91 -9.47 -4.12
CA LYS A 319 3.06 -8.74 -2.87
C LYS A 319 3.72 -9.55 -1.78
N GLY A 320 4.66 -8.94 -1.05
CA GLY A 320 5.34 -9.54 0.09
C GLY A 320 6.25 -8.54 0.80
N SER A 321 6.77 -8.90 1.96
CA SER A 321 7.83 -8.13 2.60
C SER A 321 9.07 -8.10 1.70
N ASN A 322 9.79 -6.99 1.70
CA ASN A 322 10.97 -6.78 0.83
C ASN A 322 12.02 -7.90 0.95
N SER A 323 12.21 -8.42 2.16
CA SER A 323 13.15 -9.52 2.45
C SER A 323 12.78 -10.86 1.80
N VAL A 324 11.55 -11.04 1.30
CA VAL A 324 11.14 -12.24 0.54
C VAL A 324 11.69 -12.23 -0.88
N GLY A 325 12.05 -11.06 -1.41
CA GLY A 325 12.73 -10.92 -2.70
C GLY A 325 11.82 -10.99 -3.92
N LEU A 326 10.51 -10.81 -3.80
CA LEU A 326 9.56 -10.88 -4.92
C LEU A 326 9.77 -9.82 -5.99
N SER A 327 10.48 -8.73 -5.70
CA SER A 327 10.88 -7.74 -6.71
C SER A 327 11.75 -8.33 -7.84
N ALA A 328 12.48 -9.41 -7.57
CA ALA A 328 13.24 -10.12 -8.59
C ALA A 328 12.30 -10.84 -9.58
N LEU A 329 11.23 -11.47 -9.09
CA LEU A 329 10.20 -12.10 -9.93
C LEU A 329 9.51 -11.06 -10.82
N VAL A 330 9.13 -9.91 -10.26
CA VAL A 330 8.53 -8.80 -11.03
C VAL A 330 9.45 -8.40 -12.18
N LYS A 331 10.74 -8.16 -11.90
CA LYS A 331 11.72 -7.78 -12.92
C LYS A 331 11.87 -8.87 -14.01
N ALA A 332 11.89 -10.15 -13.62
CA ALA A 332 12.00 -11.25 -14.56
C ALA A 332 10.81 -11.32 -15.53
N LEU A 333 9.57 -11.13 -15.02
CA LEU A 333 8.37 -11.12 -15.85
C LEU A 333 8.34 -9.93 -16.83
N ILE A 334 8.77 -8.75 -16.39
CA ILE A 334 8.87 -7.57 -17.25
C ILE A 334 9.97 -7.77 -18.31
N GLN A 335 11.13 -8.30 -17.92
CA GLN A 335 12.23 -8.55 -18.85
C GLN A 335 11.86 -9.56 -19.93
N ARG A 336 11.19 -10.66 -19.56
CA ARG A 336 10.69 -11.66 -20.53
C ARG A 336 9.78 -11.00 -21.58
N THR A 337 8.92 -10.09 -21.16
CA THR A 337 8.06 -9.33 -22.09
C THR A 337 8.90 -8.52 -23.09
N THR A 338 9.89 -7.77 -22.59
CA THR A 338 10.77 -6.96 -23.43
C THR A 338 11.57 -7.82 -24.42
N ASP A 339 12.03 -9.00 -23.99
CA ASP A 339 12.78 -9.91 -24.84
C ASP A 339 11.92 -10.51 -25.96
N LEU A 340 10.65 -10.87 -25.66
CA LEU A 340 9.68 -11.32 -26.65
C LEU A 340 9.36 -10.23 -27.68
N GLU A 341 9.11 -8.99 -27.24
CA GLU A 341 8.84 -7.84 -28.12
C GLU A 341 10.02 -7.53 -29.07
N HIS A 342 11.26 -7.78 -28.63
CA HIS A 342 12.47 -7.56 -29.44
C HIS A 342 12.92 -8.79 -30.22
N GLY A 343 12.14 -9.89 -30.25
CA GLY A 343 12.47 -11.12 -30.93
C GLY A 343 13.71 -11.85 -30.40
N ARG A 344 14.08 -11.61 -29.14
CA ARG A 344 15.17 -12.30 -28.45
C ARG A 344 14.66 -13.63 -27.91
N ARG A 345 15.44 -14.73 -28.11
CA ARG A 345 15.10 -16.03 -27.52
C ARG A 345 15.09 -15.92 -26.00
N VAL A 346 13.99 -16.35 -25.35
CA VAL A 346 13.91 -16.48 -23.89
C VAL A 346 14.60 -17.79 -23.49
N PRO A 347 15.48 -17.84 -22.48
CA PRO A 347 16.04 -19.08 -21.97
C PRO A 347 14.89 -19.95 -21.41
N GLY A 348 14.69 -21.13 -22.01
CA GLY A 348 13.68 -22.10 -21.61
C GLY A 348 12.76 -22.63 -22.71
N ASP A 349 12.79 -22.06 -23.91
CA ASP A 349 12.07 -22.58 -25.09
C ASP A 349 12.92 -23.65 -25.77
N ASN A 350 12.86 -24.89 -25.29
CA ASN A 350 13.31 -26.11 -25.96
C ASN A 350 12.23 -27.17 -25.91
#